data_7d84463284869cf91bc0d4c0097a4340
#
_entry.id   7d84463284869cf91bc0d4c0097a4340
#
_cell.length_a   1.000
_cell.length_b   1.000
_cell.length_c   1.000
_cell.angle_alpha   90.00
_cell.angle_beta   90.00
_cell.angle_gamma   90.00
#
_symmetry.space_group_name_H-M   'P 1'
#
loop_
_entity.id
_entity.type
_entity.pdbx_description
1 polymer ?
#
loop_
_entity_poly.entity_id
_entity_poly.type
_entity_poly.pdbx_seq_one_letter_code
_entity_poly.pdbx_strand_id
1 'polypeptide(L)'
;DRTIVSRNNGFLLQMQLLMEGAKKTPTSECFSLGRAYSLNIREEVQKIWKMLIENNEFLTRMMSAIKIRNGMDKTALINHILYSAGSTTSASKVGANTIIEIFKDAGMVREEDGKILAVEKENVIDTNEEIEQNNQIKDTEQIVKIYDDKKIKNGTVVNININIDA
;
A
#
# COMPACT_ATOMS: atom_id res chain seq x y z
N ASP A 1 -17.41 -8.53 21.35
CA ASP A 1 -17.39 -7.83 22.65
C ASP A 1 -17.27 -6.32 22.42
N ARG A 2 -18.32 -5.57 22.82
CA ARG A 2 -18.40 -4.10 22.63
C ARG A 2 -17.23 -3.35 23.27
N THR A 3 -16.64 -3.89 24.31
CA THR A 3 -15.56 -3.25 25.07
C THR A 3 -14.27 -3.21 24.27
N ILE A 4 -13.94 -4.23 23.48
CA ILE A 4 -12.73 -4.30 22.68
C ILE A 4 -12.81 -3.30 21.52
N VAL A 5 -13.94 -3.26 20.81
CA VAL A 5 -14.15 -2.30 19.70
C VAL A 5 -14.07 -0.87 20.20
N SER A 6 -14.71 -0.57 21.34
CA SER A 6 -14.73 0.77 21.93
C SER A 6 -13.32 1.29 22.29
N ARG A 7 -12.44 0.41 22.80
CA ARG A 7 -11.05 0.79 23.15
C ARG A 7 -10.20 1.14 21.94
N ASN A 8 -10.51 0.56 20.79
CA ASN A 8 -9.73 0.77 19.56
C ASN A 8 -10.30 1.88 18.66
N ASN A 9 -11.44 2.46 19.00
CA ASN A 9 -12.10 3.48 18.19
C ASN A 9 -11.18 4.66 17.84
N GLY A 10 -10.37 5.13 18.78
CA GLY A 10 -9.42 6.22 18.53
C GLY A 10 -8.42 5.87 17.43
N PHE A 11 -7.81 4.70 17.51
CA PHE A 11 -6.89 4.22 16.49
C PHE A 11 -7.59 4.01 15.14
N LEU A 12 -8.76 3.37 15.14
CA LEU A 12 -9.51 3.11 13.91
C LEU A 12 -9.96 4.39 13.21
N LEU A 13 -10.29 5.44 13.97
CA LEU A 13 -10.60 6.77 13.44
C LEU A 13 -9.34 7.42 12.84
N GLN A 14 -8.22 7.39 13.54
CA GLN A 14 -6.95 7.93 13.04
C GLN A 14 -6.48 7.21 11.77
N MET A 15 -6.77 5.92 11.64
CA MET A 15 -6.48 5.11 10.45
C MET A 15 -7.55 5.26 9.36
N GLN A 16 -8.54 6.13 9.55
CA GLN A 16 -9.64 6.33 8.60
C GLN A 16 -10.43 5.03 8.28
N LEU A 17 -10.41 4.08 9.20
CA LEU A 17 -11.20 2.84 9.11
C LEU A 17 -12.62 3.01 9.67
N LEU A 18 -12.84 4.05 10.48
CA LEU A 18 -14.14 4.46 10.96
C LEU A 18 -14.38 5.93 10.60
N MET A 19 -15.62 6.27 10.31
CA MET A 19 -16.09 7.65 10.17
C MET A 19 -16.41 8.24 11.52
N GLU A 20 -16.14 9.55 11.66
CA GLU A 20 -16.60 10.32 12.82
C GLU A 20 -18.11 10.50 12.78
N GLY A 21 -18.73 10.52 13.95
CA GLY A 21 -20.17 10.72 14.10
C GLY A 21 -20.71 10.16 15.40
N ALA A 22 -21.99 10.37 15.66
CA ALA A 22 -22.68 9.83 16.82
C ALA A 22 -22.69 8.29 16.83
N LYS A 23 -22.78 7.70 15.64
CA LYS A 23 -22.54 6.27 15.42
C LYS A 23 -21.24 6.11 14.61
N LYS A 24 -20.30 5.34 15.14
CA LYS A 24 -19.07 4.98 14.41
C LYS A 24 -19.43 3.97 13.32
N THR A 25 -19.27 4.39 12.07
CA THR A 25 -19.56 3.53 10.90
C THR A 25 -18.25 3.19 10.18
N PRO A 26 -18.07 1.93 9.73
CA PRO A 26 -16.91 1.55 8.93
C PRO A 26 -16.86 2.34 7.61
N THR A 27 -15.65 2.68 7.18
CA THR A 27 -15.40 3.28 5.87
C THR A 27 -15.37 2.22 4.76
N SER A 28 -15.33 2.65 3.49
CA SER A 28 -15.13 1.76 2.34
C SER A 28 -13.82 0.97 2.44
N GLU A 29 -12.78 1.61 2.94
CA GLU A 29 -11.47 1.01 3.17
C GLU A 29 -11.53 -0.09 4.23
N CYS A 30 -12.30 0.14 5.32
CA CYS A 30 -12.52 -0.87 6.34
C CYS A 30 -13.22 -2.11 5.77
N PHE A 31 -14.27 -1.92 4.96
CA PHE A 31 -14.96 -3.03 4.31
C PHE A 31 -14.08 -3.77 3.32
N SER A 32 -13.31 -3.04 2.51
CA SER A 32 -12.39 -3.61 1.52
C SER A 32 -11.29 -4.42 2.21
N LEU A 33 -10.72 -3.88 3.28
CA LEU A 33 -9.71 -4.57 4.09
C LEU A 33 -10.27 -5.84 4.73
N GLY A 34 -11.46 -5.76 5.33
CA GLY A 34 -12.14 -6.92 5.91
C GLY A 34 -12.42 -8.01 4.88
N ARG A 35 -12.86 -7.63 3.67
CA ARG A 35 -13.07 -8.58 2.55
C ARG A 35 -11.75 -9.21 2.11
N ALA A 36 -10.68 -8.42 1.96
CA ALA A 36 -9.37 -8.92 1.56
C ALA A 36 -8.83 -9.95 2.57
N TYR A 37 -8.96 -9.69 3.87
CA TYR A 37 -8.61 -10.67 4.91
C TYR A 37 -9.49 -11.93 4.85
N SER A 38 -10.81 -11.77 4.70
CA SER A 38 -11.73 -12.92 4.63
C SER A 38 -11.47 -13.84 3.45
N LEU A 39 -10.99 -13.29 2.34
CA LEU A 39 -10.68 -14.02 1.11
C LEU A 39 -9.20 -14.38 0.99
N ASN A 40 -8.37 -14.07 1.99
CA ASN A 40 -6.91 -14.26 1.98
C ASN A 40 -6.21 -13.65 0.75
N ILE A 41 -6.70 -12.51 0.25
CA ILE A 41 -6.10 -11.78 -0.87
C ILE A 41 -5.00 -10.86 -0.32
N ARG A 42 -3.81 -11.43 -0.15
CA ARG A 42 -2.67 -10.76 0.48
C ARG A 42 -2.27 -9.45 -0.22
N GLU A 43 -2.29 -9.43 -1.54
CA GLU A 43 -1.93 -8.24 -2.33
C GLU A 43 -2.87 -7.05 -2.03
N GLU A 44 -4.18 -7.30 -1.95
CA GLU A 44 -5.14 -6.26 -1.59
C GLU A 44 -4.99 -5.80 -0.14
N VAL A 45 -4.70 -6.72 0.80
CA VAL A 45 -4.38 -6.36 2.19
C VAL A 45 -3.17 -5.42 2.23
N GLN A 46 -2.09 -5.77 1.53
CA GLN A 46 -0.88 -4.95 1.46
C GLN A 46 -1.15 -3.57 0.86
N LYS A 47 -1.88 -3.53 -0.25
CA LYS A 47 -2.22 -2.29 -0.96
C LYS A 47 -3.02 -1.34 -0.07
N ILE A 48 -4.07 -1.84 0.58
CA ILE A 48 -4.92 -1.03 1.45
C ILE A 48 -4.12 -0.53 2.67
N TRP A 49 -3.35 -1.39 3.34
CA TRP A 49 -2.53 -0.97 4.46
C TRP A 49 -1.47 0.06 4.06
N LYS A 50 -0.78 -0.11 2.92
CA LYS A 50 0.19 0.89 2.43
C LYS A 50 -0.46 2.25 2.27
N MET A 51 -1.61 2.32 1.61
CA MET A 51 -2.36 3.56 1.43
C MET A 51 -2.72 4.21 2.77
N LEU A 52 -3.23 3.44 3.73
CA LEU A 52 -3.61 3.94 5.06
C LEU A 52 -2.39 4.44 5.85
N ILE A 53 -1.25 3.74 5.76
CA ILE A 53 0.01 4.14 6.42
C ILE A 53 0.55 5.42 5.80
N GLU A 54 0.57 5.53 4.49
CA GLU A 54 1.05 6.71 3.76
C GLU A 54 0.22 7.97 4.07
N ASN A 55 -1.07 7.81 4.32
CA ASN A 55 -1.96 8.89 4.73
C ASN A 55 -1.87 9.24 6.23
N ASN A 56 -1.11 8.49 7.03
CA ASN A 56 -0.96 8.71 8.46
C ASN A 56 0.45 9.22 8.79
N GLU A 57 0.56 10.50 9.19
CA GLU A 57 1.84 11.15 9.47
C GLU A 57 2.66 10.45 10.56
N PHE A 58 2.01 9.97 11.63
CA PHE A 58 2.69 9.25 12.70
C PHE A 58 3.34 7.95 12.20
N LEU A 59 2.58 7.15 11.45
CA LEU A 59 3.09 5.88 10.90
C LEU A 59 4.16 6.10 9.85
N THR A 60 4.00 7.12 9.01
CA THR A 60 5.02 7.50 8.02
C THR A 60 6.33 7.91 8.69
N ARG A 61 6.29 8.65 9.80
CA ARG A 61 7.48 8.98 10.61
C ARG A 61 8.13 7.73 11.21
N MET A 62 7.35 6.77 11.70
CA MET A 62 7.90 5.50 12.21
C MET A 62 8.59 4.70 11.11
N MET A 63 8.00 4.60 9.93
CA MET A 63 8.62 3.97 8.76
C MET A 63 9.92 4.67 8.35
N SER A 64 9.93 6.00 8.35
CA SER A 64 11.13 6.78 8.05
C SER A 64 12.26 6.52 9.05
N ALA A 65 11.94 6.38 10.35
CA ALA A 65 12.92 6.05 11.37
C ALA A 65 13.56 4.67 11.15
N ILE A 66 12.78 3.67 10.71
CA ILE A 66 13.29 2.34 10.37
C ILE A 66 14.22 2.42 9.16
N LYS A 67 13.84 3.17 8.11
CA LYS A 67 14.65 3.34 6.90
C LYS A 67 15.98 4.05 7.17
N ILE A 68 15.93 5.20 7.86
CA ILE A 68 17.13 6.01 8.15
C ILE A 68 18.15 5.23 8.98
N ARG A 69 17.69 4.37 9.88
CA ARG A 69 18.55 3.55 10.74
C ARG A 69 18.98 2.22 10.10
N ASN A 70 18.58 1.98 8.88
CA ASN A 70 18.82 0.72 8.17
C ASN A 70 18.35 -0.50 9.00
N GLY A 71 17.16 -0.37 9.56
CA GLY A 71 16.54 -1.33 10.46
C GLY A 71 16.68 -0.95 11.94
N MET A 72 15.79 -1.51 12.75
CA MET A 72 15.76 -1.29 14.20
C MET A 72 15.52 -2.61 14.91
N ASP A 73 16.17 -2.79 16.06
CA ASP A 73 15.79 -3.83 17.00
C ASP A 73 14.31 -3.64 17.39
N LYS A 74 13.56 -4.75 17.51
CA LYS A 74 12.12 -4.72 17.79
C LYS A 74 11.80 -3.96 19.08
N THR A 75 12.59 -4.18 20.14
CA THR A 75 12.42 -3.49 21.42
C THR A 75 12.71 -2.00 21.31
N ALA A 76 13.77 -1.65 20.56
CA ALA A 76 14.11 -0.25 20.31
C ALA A 76 13.01 0.46 19.50
N LEU A 77 12.41 -0.21 18.52
CA LEU A 77 11.28 0.33 17.73
C LEU A 77 10.05 0.52 18.60
N ILE A 78 9.69 -0.45 19.45
CA ILE A 78 8.58 -0.32 20.40
C ILE A 78 8.80 0.92 21.29
N ASN A 79 9.99 1.06 21.88
CA ASN A 79 10.31 2.21 22.73
C ASN A 79 10.23 3.53 21.94
N HIS A 80 10.67 3.56 20.69
CA HIS A 80 10.57 4.72 19.82
C HIS A 80 9.11 5.10 19.53
N ILE A 81 8.25 4.13 19.25
CA ILE A 81 6.80 4.33 19.06
C ILE A 81 6.17 4.90 20.35
N LEU A 82 6.47 4.30 21.51
CA LEU A 82 5.93 4.73 22.81
C LEU A 82 6.36 6.15 23.15
N TYR A 83 7.64 6.46 22.97
CA TYR A 83 8.18 7.81 23.19
C TYR A 83 7.51 8.84 22.29
N SER A 84 7.37 8.53 21.00
CA SER A 84 6.75 9.42 20.02
C SER A 84 5.24 9.60 20.26
N ALA A 85 4.58 8.59 20.83
CA ALA A 85 3.17 8.65 21.21
C ALA A 85 2.94 9.32 22.59
N GLY A 86 4.00 9.63 23.33
CA GLY A 86 3.90 10.21 24.66
C GLY A 86 3.22 9.30 25.70
N SER A 87 3.27 7.98 25.53
CA SER A 87 2.57 7.02 26.38
C SER A 87 3.39 5.75 26.60
N THR A 88 3.45 5.30 27.87
CA THR A 88 4.23 4.11 28.28
C THR A 88 3.38 3.04 28.96
N THR A 89 2.07 3.11 28.85
CA THR A 89 1.15 2.14 29.46
C THR A 89 1.28 0.74 28.83
N SER A 90 0.82 -0.28 29.53
CA SER A 90 0.78 -1.64 28.98
C SER A 90 -0.11 -1.72 27.72
N ALA A 91 -1.22 -0.97 27.67
CA ALA A 91 -2.07 -0.85 26.50
C ALA A 91 -1.32 -0.23 25.30
N SER A 92 -0.52 0.81 25.55
CA SER A 92 0.30 1.44 24.49
C SER A 92 1.38 0.49 23.96
N LYS A 93 1.96 -0.37 24.81
CA LYS A 93 2.90 -1.41 24.36
C LYS A 93 2.24 -2.41 23.43
N VAL A 94 1.01 -2.83 23.73
CA VAL A 94 0.22 -3.68 22.82
C VAL A 94 -0.02 -2.94 21.50
N GLY A 95 -0.42 -1.67 21.54
CA GLY A 95 -0.60 -0.84 20.36
C GLY A 95 0.66 -0.71 19.51
N ALA A 96 1.82 -0.50 20.15
CA ALA A 96 3.11 -0.44 19.43
C ALA A 96 3.44 -1.76 18.70
N ASN A 97 3.19 -2.91 19.33
CA ASN A 97 3.34 -4.20 18.66
C ASN A 97 2.35 -4.34 17.49
N THR A 98 1.09 -3.92 17.67
CA THR A 98 0.09 -3.94 16.60
C THR A 98 0.53 -3.11 15.39
N ILE A 99 1.14 -1.94 15.61
CA ILE A 99 1.69 -1.10 14.53
C ILE A 99 2.77 -1.87 13.75
N ILE A 100 3.65 -2.58 14.43
CA ILE A 100 4.69 -3.40 13.78
C ILE A 100 4.05 -4.51 12.92
N GLU A 101 3.04 -5.20 13.45
CA GLU A 101 2.34 -6.23 12.68
C GLU A 101 1.60 -5.64 11.46
N ILE A 102 1.01 -4.44 11.58
CA ILE A 102 0.41 -3.73 10.45
C ILE A 102 1.47 -3.41 9.38
N PHE A 103 2.68 -2.98 9.76
CA PHE A 103 3.76 -2.75 8.81
C PHE A 103 4.19 -4.04 8.10
N LYS A 104 4.19 -5.19 8.80
CA LYS A 104 4.45 -6.51 8.20
C LYS A 104 3.33 -6.92 7.25
N ASP A 105 2.07 -6.77 7.66
CA ASP A 105 0.90 -7.06 6.83
C ASP A 105 0.87 -6.19 5.58
N ALA A 106 1.32 -4.93 5.69
CA ALA A 106 1.51 -4.05 4.56
C ALA A 106 2.67 -4.47 3.64
N GLY A 107 3.51 -5.43 4.05
CA GLY A 107 4.73 -5.80 3.33
C GLY A 107 5.77 -4.67 3.25
N MET A 108 5.73 -3.72 4.19
CA MET A 108 6.66 -2.59 4.25
C MET A 108 7.89 -2.88 5.10
N VAL A 109 7.78 -3.86 6.00
CA VAL A 109 8.89 -4.33 6.82
C VAL A 109 8.92 -5.85 6.88
N ARG A 110 10.09 -6.39 7.19
CA ARG A 110 10.30 -7.79 7.55
C ARG A 110 11.05 -7.87 8.87
N GLU A 111 10.90 -8.98 9.59
CA GLU A 111 11.64 -9.25 10.82
C GLU A 111 12.69 -10.33 10.55
N GLU A 112 13.95 -10.02 10.82
CA GLU A 112 15.10 -10.92 10.69
C GLU A 112 15.95 -10.78 11.94
N ASP A 113 16.25 -11.88 12.61
CA ASP A 113 17.10 -11.93 13.81
C ASP A 113 16.72 -10.89 14.90
N GLY A 114 15.41 -10.67 15.10
CA GLY A 114 14.89 -9.69 16.05
C GLY A 114 14.96 -8.23 15.60
N LYS A 115 15.45 -7.98 14.39
CA LYS A 115 15.43 -6.64 13.76
C LYS A 115 14.26 -6.49 12.82
N ILE A 116 13.68 -5.31 12.84
CA ILE A 116 12.66 -4.86 11.88
C ILE A 116 13.38 -4.08 10.80
N LEU A 117 13.38 -4.64 9.59
CA LEU A 117 14.03 -4.08 8.40
C LEU A 117 12.97 -3.55 7.44
N ALA A 118 13.19 -2.38 6.85
CA ALA A 118 12.35 -1.92 5.76
C ALA A 118 12.52 -2.81 4.53
N VAL A 119 11.41 -3.17 3.90
CA VAL A 119 11.43 -3.80 2.57
C VAL A 119 11.60 -2.68 1.57
N GLU A 120 12.78 -2.60 0.96
CA GLU A 120 12.99 -1.75 -0.20
C GLU A 120 12.16 -2.33 -1.34
N LYS A 121 11.44 -1.48 -2.07
CA LYS A 121 10.97 -1.89 -3.40
C LYS A 121 12.25 -2.21 -4.17
N GLU A 122 12.47 -3.46 -4.54
CA GLU A 122 13.35 -3.73 -5.66
C GLU A 122 12.83 -2.83 -6.78
N ASN A 123 13.61 -1.82 -7.14
CA ASN A 123 13.42 -1.17 -8.41
C ASN A 123 13.64 -2.28 -9.42
N VAL A 124 12.57 -2.91 -9.88
CA VAL A 124 12.56 -3.56 -11.17
C VAL A 124 12.87 -2.40 -12.10
N ILE A 125 14.15 -2.25 -12.42
CA ILE A 125 14.58 -1.46 -13.56
C ILE A 125 13.91 -2.19 -14.71
N ASP A 126 12.81 -1.65 -15.18
CA ASP A 126 12.18 -2.06 -16.42
C ASP A 126 13.22 -1.74 -17.50
N THR A 127 14.09 -2.71 -17.75
CA THR A 127 15.10 -2.66 -18.82
C THR A 127 14.45 -2.57 -20.20
N ASN A 128 13.14 -2.34 -20.25
CA ASN A 128 12.41 -2.09 -21.49
C ASN A 128 12.34 -0.60 -21.89
N GLU A 129 12.68 0.35 -21.01
CA GLU A 129 12.65 1.78 -21.40
C GLU A 129 13.92 2.28 -22.11
N GLU A 130 15.05 1.57 -22.02
CA GLU A 130 16.29 1.99 -22.75
C GLU A 130 16.39 1.49 -24.20
N ILE A 131 15.48 0.62 -24.66
CA ILE A 131 15.49 0.13 -26.06
C ILE A 131 14.60 1.00 -26.96
N GLU A 132 13.66 1.78 -26.42
CA GLU A 132 12.77 2.62 -27.25
C GLU A 132 13.31 3.99 -27.63
N GLN A 133 14.38 4.50 -27.00
CA GLN A 133 14.91 5.83 -27.35
C GLN A 133 15.92 5.86 -28.49
N ASN A 134 16.38 4.71 -29.00
CA ASN A 134 17.34 4.66 -30.10
C ASN A 134 16.79 4.16 -31.45
N ASN A 135 15.48 3.84 -31.56
CA ASN A 135 14.87 3.36 -32.80
C ASN A 135 13.75 4.25 -33.36
N GLN A 136 13.67 5.52 -32.96
CA GLN A 136 12.59 6.42 -33.43
C GLN A 136 12.82 7.11 -34.78
N ILE A 137 13.70 6.68 -35.62
CA ILE A 137 13.87 7.35 -36.95
C ILE A 137 13.82 6.37 -38.17
N LYS A 138 13.40 5.16 -38.06
CA LYS A 138 13.41 4.33 -39.30
C LYS A 138 12.21 3.45 -39.63
N ASP A 139 11.07 3.44 -38.98
CA ASP A 139 10.00 2.52 -39.41
C ASP A 139 8.56 2.97 -39.16
N THR A 140 8.22 4.23 -39.52
CA THR A 140 6.80 4.66 -39.53
C THR A 140 6.01 4.06 -40.69
N GLU A 141 6.65 3.63 -41.76
CA GLU A 141 5.97 3.05 -42.94
C GLU A 141 5.68 1.55 -42.83
N GLN A 142 6.45 0.80 -42.06
CA GLN A 142 6.20 -0.65 -41.90
C GLN A 142 5.10 -0.99 -40.90
N ILE A 143 4.90 -0.17 -39.87
CA ILE A 143 3.88 -0.39 -38.85
C ILE A 143 2.46 -0.23 -39.42
N VAL A 144 2.26 0.73 -40.35
CA VAL A 144 0.96 0.94 -40.99
C VAL A 144 0.57 -0.24 -41.88
N LYS A 145 1.53 -0.89 -42.56
CA LYS A 145 1.26 -2.07 -43.39
C LYS A 145 0.91 -3.31 -42.59
N ILE A 146 1.48 -3.48 -41.41
CA ILE A 146 1.18 -4.64 -40.54
C ILE A 146 -0.22 -4.50 -39.92
N TYR A 147 -0.68 -3.28 -39.66
CA TYR A 147 -2.03 -3.05 -39.12
C TYR A 147 -3.12 -3.30 -40.17
N ASP A 148 -2.90 -2.94 -41.43
CA ASP A 148 -3.87 -3.15 -42.51
C ASP A 148 -3.99 -4.63 -42.86
N ASP A 149 -2.89 -5.41 -42.88
CA ASP A 149 -2.92 -6.83 -43.16
C ASP A 149 -3.62 -7.65 -42.07
N LYS A 150 -3.53 -7.26 -40.78
CA LYS A 150 -4.26 -7.92 -39.70
C LYS A 150 -5.76 -7.61 -39.70
N LYS A 151 -6.16 -6.43 -40.19
CA LYS A 151 -7.56 -6.01 -40.25
C LYS A 151 -8.35 -6.80 -41.31
N ILE A 152 -7.67 -7.25 -42.37
CA ILE A 152 -8.28 -7.99 -43.47
C ILE A 152 -8.47 -9.46 -43.15
N LYS A 153 -7.67 -10.07 -42.25
CA LYS A 153 -7.69 -11.52 -41.99
C LYS A 153 -8.69 -11.99 -40.93
N ASN A 154 -9.21 -11.17 -40.06
CA ASN A 154 -10.00 -11.61 -38.89
C ASN A 154 -11.46 -11.11 -38.83
N GLY A 155 -11.99 -10.41 -39.81
CA GLY A 155 -13.41 -10.11 -39.92
C GLY A 155 -14.14 -9.49 -38.72
N THR A 156 -13.43 -9.02 -37.71
CA THR A 156 -14.04 -8.41 -36.50
C THR A 156 -13.84 -6.92 -36.53
N VAL A 157 -14.90 -6.19 -36.86
CA VAL A 157 -14.92 -4.72 -36.77
C VAL A 157 -15.26 -4.34 -35.31
N VAL A 158 -14.30 -3.83 -34.56
CA VAL A 158 -14.55 -3.20 -33.27
C VAL A 158 -14.74 -1.72 -33.49
N ASN A 159 -15.99 -1.26 -33.43
CA ASN A 159 -16.29 0.18 -33.42
C ASN A 159 -16.00 0.75 -32.05
N ILE A 160 -14.92 1.51 -31.93
CA ILE A 160 -14.62 2.32 -30.75
C ILE A 160 -15.10 3.73 -31.04
N ASN A 161 -16.26 4.11 -30.49
CA ASN A 161 -16.71 5.50 -30.48
C ASN A 161 -15.97 6.25 -29.37
N ILE A 162 -14.99 7.08 -29.73
CA ILE A 162 -14.38 8.04 -28.82
C ILE A 162 -15.14 9.36 -29.02
N ASN A 163 -16.05 9.67 -28.09
CA ASN A 163 -16.61 11.03 -27.97
C ASN A 163 -15.56 11.90 -27.29
N ILE A 164 -15.02 12.85 -28.05
CA ILE A 164 -14.21 13.96 -27.53
C ILE A 164 -15.15 15.15 -27.53
N ASP A 165 -15.75 15.46 -26.37
CA ASP A 165 -16.45 16.71 -26.16
C ASP A 165 -15.42 17.83 -25.99
N ALA A 166 -15.59 18.86 -26.83
CA ALA A 166 -14.77 20.07 -26.84
C ALA A 166 -15.21 21.06 -25.73
#